data_65abedca709d1bce455cec2ea756795d
#
_entry.id   65abedca709d1bce455cec2ea756795d
#
_cell.length_a   1.000
_cell.length_b   1.000
_cell.length_c   1.000
_cell.angle_alpha   90.00
_cell.angle_beta   90.00
_cell.angle_gamma   90.00
#
_symmetry.space_group_name_H-M   'P 1'
#
loop_
_entity.id
_entity.type
_entity.pdbx_description
1 polymer ?
#
loop_
_entity_poly.entity_id
_entity_poly.type
_entity_poly.pdbx_seq_one_letter_code
_entity_poly.pdbx_strand_id
1 'polypeptide(L)'
;MVTRGAGQNSTYYGTIADIVLSQKYATPIGRIVTPHYPREATGPDLNQIMMGSEGTFGVLTEVTLKVFRWQPENRKRFSYMFRDWETAMAAAREMMQCECGYSSVFRLSDPEETHLMLKLYNVDETPLAPLMDKLGYKDMERCMFLGFTDGEKGFSKNVAKNIHRIARRYGAMPMTGYVTKSWEKGRFNDPYLRDTLMDFSVITDTLECSVNWSNMAQVHRDVRAVCHALPNTIVTTHMSHCYPQGANLYFIFITRMNDAAEFKRYHTTILDAIQKSGAAISHHHGIGKMFAPWLEGYIGEKEYGVLKDYFDPDYTMNPGGTIGLDLKPEEKKCLNERKDYR
;
A
#
# COMPACT_ATOMS: atom_id res chain seq x y z
N MET A 1 -8.83 10.87 -0.33
CA MET A 1 -9.95 10.62 -1.24
C MET A 1 -9.57 10.91 -2.68
N VAL A 2 -9.06 12.07 -2.98
CA VAL A 2 -8.67 12.44 -4.35
C VAL A 2 -7.61 11.53 -4.97
N THR A 3 -6.81 10.84 -4.18
CA THR A 3 -5.83 9.83 -4.60
C THR A 3 -6.34 8.38 -4.49
N ARG A 4 -7.61 8.13 -4.19
CA ARG A 4 -8.16 6.79 -3.83
C ARG A 4 -7.41 6.10 -2.70
N GLY A 5 -6.88 6.85 -1.75
CA GLY A 5 -6.05 6.34 -0.67
C GLY A 5 -6.70 5.27 0.19
N ALA A 6 -5.87 4.50 0.88
CA ALA A 6 -6.28 3.51 1.87
C ALA A 6 -5.45 3.68 3.14
N GLY A 7 -6.09 3.62 4.29
CA GLY A 7 -5.39 3.60 5.58
C GLY A 7 -4.95 2.18 5.95
N GLN A 8 -3.99 2.05 6.85
CA GLN A 8 -3.48 0.74 7.32
C GLN A 8 -4.57 -0.19 7.92
N ASN A 9 -5.73 0.36 8.23
CA ASN A 9 -6.88 -0.38 8.77
C ASN A 9 -7.87 -0.82 7.67
N SER A 10 -7.53 -0.65 6.40
CA SER A 10 -8.44 -0.85 5.27
C SER A 10 -8.90 -2.29 5.06
N THR A 11 -8.14 -3.27 5.56
CA THR A 11 -8.53 -4.69 5.43
C THR A 11 -9.92 -4.96 6.03
N TYR A 12 -10.28 -4.28 7.13
CA TYR A 12 -11.63 -4.37 7.73
C TYR A 12 -12.53 -3.20 7.37
N TYR A 13 -12.01 -1.97 7.49
CA TYR A 13 -12.83 -0.77 7.30
C TYR A 13 -13.06 -0.42 5.83
N GLY A 14 -12.28 -1.00 4.93
CA GLY A 14 -12.26 -0.65 3.50
C GLY A 14 -11.34 0.52 3.18
N THR A 15 -11.20 0.79 1.90
CA THR A 15 -10.52 1.95 1.33
C THR A 15 -11.45 3.15 1.31
N ILE A 16 -10.95 4.29 0.87
CA ILE A 16 -11.82 5.45 0.68
C ILE A 16 -12.97 5.17 -0.29
N ALA A 17 -12.75 4.29 -1.28
CA ALA A 17 -13.77 3.89 -2.24
C ALA A 17 -14.95 3.13 -1.61
N ASP A 18 -14.73 2.51 -0.43
CA ASP A 18 -15.75 1.74 0.29
C ASP A 18 -16.48 2.59 1.34
N ILE A 19 -15.91 3.71 1.76
CA ILE A 19 -16.45 4.53 2.85
C ILE A 19 -17.04 5.86 2.40
N VAL A 20 -16.78 6.32 1.17
CA VAL A 20 -17.42 7.53 0.61
C VAL A 20 -18.87 7.24 0.27
N LEU A 21 -19.77 8.10 0.74
CA LEU A 21 -21.21 8.03 0.46
C LEU A 21 -21.65 9.07 -0.58
N SER A 22 -21.11 10.29 -0.50
CA SER A 22 -21.35 11.35 -1.50
C SER A 22 -20.24 12.36 -1.50
N GLN A 23 -20.15 13.15 -2.59
CA GLN A 23 -19.10 14.13 -2.85
C GLN A 23 -19.66 15.39 -3.48
N LYS A 24 -19.02 16.55 -3.21
CA LYS A 24 -19.27 17.78 -3.94
C LYS A 24 -17.96 18.32 -4.51
N TYR A 25 -17.98 18.66 -5.78
CA TYR A 25 -16.84 19.24 -6.48
C TYR A 25 -17.21 20.60 -7.07
N ALA A 26 -16.25 21.53 -7.04
CA ALA A 26 -16.23 22.71 -7.88
C ALA A 26 -15.35 22.39 -9.11
N THR A 27 -15.94 22.44 -10.29
CA THR A 27 -15.27 22.21 -11.57
C THR A 27 -15.37 23.45 -12.44
N PRO A 28 -14.52 23.63 -13.46
CA PRO A 28 -14.64 24.73 -14.41
C PRO A 28 -16.01 24.87 -15.09
N ILE A 29 -16.70 23.73 -15.31
CA ILE A 29 -18.04 23.75 -15.93
C ILE A 29 -19.20 23.88 -14.92
N GLY A 30 -18.90 23.99 -13.63
CA GLY A 30 -19.91 24.15 -12.59
C GLY A 30 -19.75 23.21 -11.41
N ARG A 31 -20.80 23.12 -10.59
CA ARG A 31 -20.80 22.30 -9.39
C ARG A 31 -21.32 20.89 -9.67
N ILE A 32 -20.59 19.87 -9.21
CA ILE A 32 -21.03 18.48 -9.26
C ILE A 32 -21.37 18.04 -7.84
N VAL A 33 -22.51 17.39 -7.69
CA VAL A 33 -22.99 16.80 -6.45
C VAL A 33 -23.40 15.36 -6.75
N THR A 34 -22.72 14.38 -6.11
CA THR A 34 -23.13 12.99 -6.25
C THR A 34 -24.27 12.68 -5.27
N PRO A 35 -25.22 11.80 -5.63
CA PRO A 35 -26.35 11.49 -4.78
C PRO A 35 -25.91 10.74 -3.51
N HIS A 36 -26.72 10.87 -2.44
CA HIS A 36 -26.50 10.23 -1.16
C HIS A 36 -27.62 9.21 -0.88
N TYR A 37 -27.50 8.03 -1.48
CA TYR A 37 -28.40 6.92 -1.24
C TYR A 37 -27.63 5.69 -0.73
N PRO A 38 -28.26 4.78 0.02
CA PRO A 38 -27.61 3.54 0.46
C PRO A 38 -27.13 2.67 -0.70
N ARG A 39 -27.91 2.59 -1.75
CA ARG A 39 -27.65 1.94 -3.04
C ARG A 39 -28.59 2.51 -4.09
N GLU A 40 -28.12 2.61 -5.33
CA GLU A 40 -28.93 3.01 -6.47
C GLU A 40 -28.49 2.27 -7.74
N ALA A 41 -29.39 2.18 -8.70
CA ALA A 41 -29.17 1.57 -10.01
C ALA A 41 -29.58 2.55 -11.14
N THR A 42 -29.22 3.81 -10.97
CA THR A 42 -29.62 4.94 -11.85
C THR A 42 -28.50 5.38 -12.80
N GLY A 43 -27.67 4.43 -13.21
CA GLY A 43 -26.56 4.65 -14.14
C GLY A 43 -25.18 4.43 -13.52
N PRO A 44 -24.10 4.88 -14.19
CA PRO A 44 -22.73 4.79 -13.66
C PRO A 44 -22.56 5.56 -12.35
N ASP A 45 -21.79 4.99 -11.44
CA ASP A 45 -21.51 5.59 -10.14
C ASP A 45 -20.52 6.78 -10.27
N LEU A 46 -21.04 8.00 -10.20
CA LEU A 46 -20.24 9.22 -10.24
C LEU A 46 -19.26 9.36 -9.06
N ASN A 47 -19.55 8.75 -7.90
CA ASN A 47 -18.59 8.72 -6.82
C ASN A 47 -17.29 8.01 -7.24
N GLN A 48 -17.42 6.88 -7.95
CA GLN A 48 -16.26 6.11 -8.41
C GLN A 48 -15.49 6.83 -9.54
N ILE A 49 -16.16 7.61 -10.38
CA ILE A 49 -15.55 8.41 -11.44
C ILE A 49 -14.71 9.55 -10.84
N MET A 50 -15.24 10.25 -9.85
CA MET A 50 -14.60 11.42 -9.25
C MET A 50 -13.48 11.07 -8.27
N MET A 51 -13.56 9.90 -7.61
CA MET A 51 -12.50 9.43 -6.72
C MET A 51 -11.24 9.01 -7.49
N GLY A 52 -10.08 9.48 -7.03
CA GLY A 52 -8.81 9.20 -7.69
C GLY A 52 -8.48 10.16 -8.84
N SER A 53 -9.31 11.19 -9.05
CA SER A 53 -9.04 12.22 -10.06
C SER A 53 -7.87 13.16 -9.72
N GLU A 54 -7.38 13.14 -8.49
CA GLU A 54 -6.22 13.93 -8.03
C GLU A 54 -6.30 15.42 -8.39
N GLY A 55 -7.53 15.97 -8.40
CA GLY A 55 -7.76 17.36 -8.77
C GLY A 55 -7.83 17.63 -10.29
N THR A 56 -7.71 16.61 -11.13
CA THR A 56 -7.73 16.75 -12.61
C THR A 56 -9.09 17.22 -13.14
N PHE A 57 -10.18 16.85 -12.46
CA PHE A 57 -11.54 17.22 -12.87
C PHE A 57 -12.12 18.41 -12.08
N GLY A 58 -11.50 18.80 -10.96
CA GLY A 58 -11.99 19.87 -10.11
C GLY A 58 -11.52 19.75 -8.67
N VAL A 59 -11.98 20.68 -7.84
CA VAL A 59 -11.65 20.75 -6.41
C VAL A 59 -12.76 20.08 -5.59
N LEU A 60 -12.41 19.07 -4.79
CA LEU A 60 -13.31 18.47 -3.80
C LEU A 60 -13.60 19.49 -2.69
N THR A 61 -14.88 19.81 -2.49
CA THR A 61 -15.32 20.82 -1.51
C THR A 61 -16.03 20.22 -0.30
N GLU A 62 -16.68 19.07 -0.48
CA GLU A 62 -17.41 18.40 0.60
C GLU A 62 -17.44 16.87 0.36
N VAL A 63 -17.43 16.11 1.42
CA VAL A 63 -17.58 14.66 1.38
C VAL A 63 -18.44 14.17 2.54
N THR A 64 -19.31 13.20 2.27
CA THR A 64 -20.02 12.42 3.29
C THR A 64 -19.41 11.05 3.40
N LEU A 65 -19.01 10.66 4.62
CA LEU A 65 -18.32 9.41 4.88
C LEU A 65 -19.12 8.49 5.79
N LYS A 66 -19.08 7.20 5.50
CA LYS A 66 -19.46 6.17 6.45
C LYS A 66 -18.47 6.15 7.61
N VAL A 67 -18.97 6.09 8.82
CA VAL A 67 -18.18 5.99 10.05
C VAL A 67 -18.49 4.70 10.79
N PHE A 68 -17.58 4.32 11.69
CA PHE A 68 -17.65 3.10 12.48
C PHE A 68 -17.66 3.45 13.97
N ARG A 69 -18.27 2.60 14.78
CA ARG A 69 -18.23 2.78 16.24
C ARG A 69 -16.81 2.58 16.75
N TRP A 70 -16.34 3.51 17.58
CA TRP A 70 -15.08 3.40 18.27
C TRP A 70 -15.22 2.49 19.50
N GLN A 71 -14.60 1.32 19.49
CA GLN A 71 -14.70 0.28 20.54
C GLN A 71 -13.31 -0.30 20.87
N PRO A 72 -12.35 0.51 21.33
CA PRO A 72 -10.96 0.11 21.56
C PRO A 72 -10.82 -0.99 22.63
N GLU A 73 -11.78 -1.11 23.56
CA GLU A 73 -11.84 -2.14 24.60
C GLU A 73 -11.99 -3.55 24.02
N ASN A 74 -12.57 -3.67 22.84
CA ASN A 74 -12.77 -4.94 22.14
C ASN A 74 -11.57 -5.38 21.30
N ARG A 75 -10.56 -4.51 21.14
CA ARG A 75 -9.39 -4.77 20.29
C ARG A 75 -8.62 -6.01 20.74
N LYS A 76 -8.35 -6.93 19.79
CA LYS A 76 -7.50 -8.10 19.99
C LYS A 76 -6.25 -7.99 19.15
N ARG A 77 -5.11 -7.80 19.80
CA ARG A 77 -3.80 -7.77 19.16
C ARG A 77 -3.26 -9.18 19.01
N PHE A 78 -2.59 -9.44 17.90
CA PHE A 78 -1.92 -10.70 17.62
C PHE A 78 -0.57 -10.44 16.94
N SER A 79 0.36 -11.36 17.16
CA SER A 79 1.60 -11.44 16.38
C SER A 79 2.10 -12.88 16.33
N TYR A 80 2.72 -13.21 15.22
CA TYR A 80 3.24 -14.53 14.91
C TYR A 80 4.55 -14.43 14.15
N MET A 81 5.43 -15.42 14.30
CA MET A 81 6.60 -15.60 13.47
C MET A 81 6.39 -16.81 12.57
N PHE A 82 6.49 -16.64 11.26
CA PHE A 82 6.54 -17.72 10.27
C PHE A 82 7.98 -18.08 9.97
N ARG A 83 8.23 -19.30 9.47
CA ARG A 83 9.58 -19.76 9.13
C ARG A 83 10.10 -19.20 7.85
N ASP A 84 9.22 -18.93 6.88
CA ASP A 84 9.55 -18.47 5.54
C ASP A 84 8.40 -17.66 4.93
N TRP A 85 8.72 -16.94 3.86
CA TRP A 85 7.80 -16.05 3.16
C TRP A 85 6.68 -16.80 2.43
N GLU A 86 6.97 -17.94 1.81
CA GLU A 86 5.98 -18.71 1.04
C GLU A 86 4.88 -19.25 1.95
N THR A 87 5.27 -19.85 3.06
CA THR A 87 4.35 -20.34 4.10
C THR A 87 3.52 -19.20 4.69
N ALA A 88 4.15 -18.05 4.95
CA ALA A 88 3.47 -16.87 5.48
C ALA A 88 2.43 -16.30 4.48
N MET A 89 2.78 -16.20 3.20
CA MET A 89 1.85 -15.77 2.14
C MET A 89 0.67 -16.73 1.99
N ALA A 90 0.91 -18.04 2.02
CA ALA A 90 -0.15 -19.05 1.93
C ALA A 90 -1.14 -18.93 3.10
N ALA A 91 -0.62 -18.75 4.31
CA ALA A 91 -1.44 -18.51 5.50
C ALA A 91 -2.22 -17.19 5.40
N ALA A 92 -1.60 -16.12 4.93
CA ALA A 92 -2.24 -14.81 4.74
C ALA A 92 -3.39 -14.91 3.73
N ARG A 93 -3.17 -15.56 2.59
CA ARG A 93 -4.21 -15.81 1.59
C ARG A 93 -5.39 -16.59 2.19
N GLU A 94 -5.13 -17.66 2.94
CA GLU A 94 -6.21 -18.42 3.56
C GLU A 94 -6.98 -17.59 4.59
N MET A 95 -6.31 -16.77 5.40
CA MET A 95 -6.97 -15.87 6.36
C MET A 95 -7.91 -14.88 5.66
N MET A 96 -7.57 -14.43 4.46
CA MET A 96 -8.41 -13.52 3.67
C MET A 96 -9.56 -14.23 2.95
N GLN A 97 -9.42 -15.51 2.64
CA GLN A 97 -10.40 -16.29 1.88
C GLN A 97 -11.30 -17.19 2.73
N CYS A 98 -11.08 -17.24 4.06
CA CYS A 98 -11.84 -18.13 4.95
C CYS A 98 -13.24 -17.61 5.33
N GLU A 99 -13.63 -16.44 4.86
CA GLU A 99 -14.94 -15.80 5.15
C GLU A 99 -15.23 -15.64 6.66
N CYS A 100 -14.19 -15.60 7.48
CA CYS A 100 -14.28 -15.52 8.94
C CYS A 100 -14.35 -14.09 9.48
N GLY A 101 -14.44 -13.09 8.60
CA GLY A 101 -14.25 -11.67 8.89
C GLY A 101 -12.76 -11.27 8.81
N TYR A 102 -12.51 -9.95 8.83
CA TYR A 102 -11.18 -9.40 8.58
C TYR A 102 -10.66 -8.65 9.81
N SER A 103 -9.33 -8.71 10.01
CA SER A 103 -8.65 -7.86 10.99
C SER A 103 -8.58 -6.42 10.50
N SER A 104 -8.55 -5.46 11.41
CA SER A 104 -8.41 -4.05 11.05
C SER A 104 -7.03 -3.77 10.48
N VAL A 105 -6.00 -4.23 11.15
CA VAL A 105 -4.62 -4.22 10.65
C VAL A 105 -4.19 -5.65 10.38
N PHE A 106 -3.61 -5.84 9.20
CA PHE A 106 -3.00 -7.08 8.73
C PHE A 106 -1.67 -6.71 8.07
N ARG A 107 -0.56 -7.06 8.71
CA ARG A 107 0.77 -6.74 8.23
C ARG A 107 1.69 -7.95 8.33
N LEU A 108 2.20 -8.38 7.20
CA LEU A 108 3.18 -9.45 7.07
C LEU A 108 4.48 -8.87 6.51
N SER A 109 5.52 -8.86 7.33
CA SER A 109 6.87 -8.40 6.96
C SER A 109 7.66 -9.56 6.36
N ASP A 110 8.37 -9.28 5.27
CA ASP A 110 9.26 -10.25 4.64
C ASP A 110 10.52 -10.53 5.49
N PRO A 111 11.41 -11.44 5.07
CA PRO A 111 12.59 -11.78 5.86
C PRO A 111 13.50 -10.59 6.16
N GLU A 112 13.77 -9.73 5.19
CA GLU A 112 14.67 -8.60 5.38
C GLU A 112 14.06 -7.51 6.27
N GLU A 113 12.77 -7.22 6.10
CA GLU A 113 12.07 -6.30 7.00
C GLU A 113 12.01 -6.86 8.42
N THR A 114 11.74 -8.17 8.57
CA THR A 114 11.73 -8.83 9.88
C THR A 114 13.10 -8.77 10.55
N HIS A 115 14.17 -9.04 9.80
CA HIS A 115 15.55 -8.93 10.30
C HIS A 115 15.86 -7.50 10.78
N LEU A 116 15.57 -6.50 9.96
CA LEU A 116 15.81 -5.09 10.32
C LEU A 116 15.00 -4.69 11.56
N MET A 117 13.73 -5.08 11.63
CA MET A 117 12.88 -4.80 12.80
C MET A 117 13.45 -5.41 14.07
N LEU A 118 13.86 -6.68 14.04
CA LEU A 118 14.43 -7.36 15.21
C LEU A 118 15.72 -6.69 15.69
N LYS A 119 16.56 -6.21 14.75
CA LYS A 119 17.74 -5.42 15.07
C LYS A 119 17.41 -4.07 15.72
N LEU A 120 16.47 -3.32 15.14
CA LEU A 120 16.06 -2.01 15.67
C LEU A 120 15.47 -2.08 17.08
N TYR A 121 14.90 -3.23 17.45
CA TYR A 121 14.40 -3.49 18.81
C TYR A 121 15.40 -4.26 19.68
N ASN A 122 16.65 -4.44 19.24
CA ASN A 122 17.72 -5.18 19.92
C ASN A 122 17.33 -6.61 20.34
N VAL A 123 16.42 -7.25 19.60
CA VAL A 123 15.98 -8.62 19.88
C VAL A 123 17.06 -9.63 19.52
N ASP A 124 17.89 -9.33 18.51
CA ASP A 124 19.04 -10.12 18.06
C ASP A 124 20.13 -10.22 19.12
N GLU A 125 20.24 -9.28 20.05
CA GLU A 125 21.16 -9.29 21.19
C GLU A 125 20.64 -10.09 22.40
N THR A 126 19.41 -10.64 22.29
CA THR A 126 18.78 -11.41 23.38
C THR A 126 18.91 -12.91 23.16
N PRO A 127 18.77 -13.75 24.23
CA PRO A 127 18.71 -15.20 24.10
C PRO A 127 17.55 -15.71 23.23
N LEU A 128 16.58 -14.87 22.90
CA LEU A 128 15.43 -15.22 22.06
C LEU A 128 15.85 -15.49 20.61
N ALA A 129 16.81 -14.75 20.07
CA ALA A 129 17.25 -14.90 18.69
C ALA A 129 17.83 -16.30 18.41
N PRO A 130 18.85 -16.81 19.15
CA PRO A 130 19.38 -18.16 18.94
C PRO A 130 18.35 -19.25 19.27
N LEU A 131 17.40 -18.99 20.17
CA LEU A 131 16.30 -19.92 20.42
C LEU A 131 15.36 -20.04 19.22
N MET A 132 15.01 -18.92 18.58
CA MET A 132 14.19 -18.93 17.36
C MET A 132 14.89 -19.71 16.24
N ASP A 133 16.19 -19.51 16.04
CA ASP A 133 16.97 -20.23 15.03
C ASP A 133 16.98 -21.74 15.26
N LYS A 134 17.16 -22.20 16.52
CA LYS A 134 17.06 -23.62 16.90
C LYS A 134 15.68 -24.23 16.67
N LEU A 135 14.62 -23.42 16.75
CA LEU A 135 13.24 -23.83 16.48
C LEU A 135 12.89 -23.79 14.99
N GLY A 136 13.86 -23.44 14.12
CA GLY A 136 13.68 -23.38 12.67
C GLY A 136 13.11 -22.07 12.13
N TYR A 137 13.12 -21.00 12.94
CA TYR A 137 12.78 -19.63 12.51
C TYR A 137 14.07 -18.85 12.30
N LYS A 138 14.78 -19.20 11.21
CA LYS A 138 16.13 -18.71 10.95
C LYS A 138 16.13 -17.22 10.58
N ASP A 139 17.20 -16.56 10.94
CA ASP A 139 17.43 -15.18 10.51
C ASP A 139 17.48 -15.09 8.99
N MET A 140 17.00 -13.96 8.42
CA MET A 140 16.85 -13.73 6.98
C MET A 140 15.93 -14.73 6.23
N GLU A 141 15.25 -15.65 6.95
CA GLU A 141 14.19 -16.51 6.38
C GLU A 141 12.84 -16.24 7.06
N ARG A 142 12.84 -16.01 8.37
CA ARG A 142 11.64 -15.78 9.18
C ARG A 142 10.88 -14.51 8.83
N CYS A 143 9.55 -14.57 8.96
CA CYS A 143 8.64 -13.48 8.63
C CYS A 143 7.75 -13.11 9.81
N MET A 144 7.72 -11.82 10.18
CA MET A 144 6.85 -11.32 11.24
C MET A 144 5.46 -11.01 10.70
N PHE A 145 4.45 -11.58 11.31
CA PHE A 145 3.05 -11.24 11.07
C PHE A 145 2.45 -10.59 12.30
N LEU A 146 1.88 -9.41 12.14
CA LEU A 146 1.25 -8.68 13.23
C LEU A 146 -0.03 -7.97 12.79
N GLY A 147 -0.88 -7.68 13.75
CA GLY A 147 -2.10 -6.94 13.50
C GLY A 147 -3.04 -6.92 14.69
N PHE A 148 -4.22 -6.38 14.46
CA PHE A 148 -5.29 -6.37 15.46
C PHE A 148 -6.67 -6.37 14.81
N THR A 149 -7.65 -6.82 15.57
CA THR A 149 -9.07 -6.79 15.20
C THR A 149 -9.79 -5.75 16.02
N ASP A 150 -10.70 -5.01 15.40
CA ASP A 150 -11.61 -4.06 16.04
C ASP A 150 -13.07 -4.48 15.82
N GLY A 151 -14.00 -3.74 16.42
CA GLY A 151 -15.43 -3.91 16.23
C GLY A 151 -16.14 -4.50 17.45
N GLU A 152 -17.30 -5.11 17.23
CA GLU A 152 -18.06 -5.76 18.30
C GLU A 152 -17.25 -6.89 18.95
N LYS A 153 -17.44 -7.12 20.24
CA LYS A 153 -16.64 -8.05 21.06
C LYS A 153 -16.62 -9.49 20.51
N GLY A 154 -17.77 -10.00 20.10
CA GLY A 154 -17.90 -11.35 19.53
C GLY A 154 -17.22 -11.46 18.19
N PHE A 155 -17.42 -10.48 17.31
CA PHE A 155 -16.77 -10.38 16.01
C PHE A 155 -15.23 -10.34 16.16
N SER A 156 -14.71 -9.39 16.93
CA SER A 156 -13.28 -9.22 17.16
C SER A 156 -12.63 -10.51 17.70
N LYS A 157 -13.30 -11.17 18.67
CA LYS A 157 -12.84 -12.45 19.24
C LYS A 157 -12.84 -13.58 18.19
N ASN A 158 -13.88 -13.66 17.35
CA ASN A 158 -13.99 -14.70 16.31
C ASN A 158 -12.89 -14.55 15.28
N VAL A 159 -12.66 -13.34 14.76
CA VAL A 159 -11.60 -13.08 13.76
C VAL A 159 -10.23 -13.44 14.33
N ALA A 160 -9.90 -12.98 15.55
CA ALA A 160 -8.63 -13.29 16.20
C ALA A 160 -8.44 -14.80 16.41
N LYS A 161 -9.51 -15.53 16.79
CA LYS A 161 -9.48 -17.00 16.95
C LYS A 161 -9.18 -17.71 15.63
N ASN A 162 -9.78 -17.28 14.53
CA ASN A 162 -9.57 -17.90 13.22
C ASN A 162 -8.16 -17.60 12.69
N ILE A 163 -7.67 -16.36 12.84
CA ILE A 163 -6.27 -16.02 12.53
C ILE A 163 -5.33 -16.93 13.32
N HIS A 164 -5.54 -17.09 14.63
CA HIS A 164 -4.73 -17.98 15.44
C HIS A 164 -4.75 -19.42 14.93
N ARG A 165 -5.94 -19.96 14.64
CA ARG A 165 -6.11 -21.34 14.14
C ARG A 165 -5.36 -21.56 12.82
N ILE A 166 -5.48 -20.61 11.87
CA ILE A 166 -4.81 -20.70 10.57
C ILE A 166 -3.29 -20.55 10.76
N ALA A 167 -2.81 -19.52 11.46
CA ALA A 167 -1.40 -19.30 11.70
C ALA A 167 -0.73 -20.55 12.31
N ARG A 168 -1.36 -21.17 13.31
CA ARG A 168 -0.86 -22.41 13.96
C ARG A 168 -0.80 -23.59 13.00
N ARG A 169 -1.78 -23.75 12.12
CA ARG A 169 -1.79 -24.82 11.11
C ARG A 169 -0.63 -24.69 10.12
N TYR A 170 -0.23 -23.46 9.79
CA TYR A 170 0.96 -23.18 8.98
C TYR A 170 2.27 -23.12 9.80
N GLY A 171 2.25 -23.64 11.02
CA GLY A 171 3.45 -23.75 11.86
C GLY A 171 3.97 -22.43 12.42
N ALA A 172 3.18 -21.35 12.40
CA ALA A 172 3.62 -20.09 12.97
C ALA A 172 3.76 -20.16 14.50
N MET A 173 4.83 -19.60 15.01
CA MET A 173 5.07 -19.42 16.43
C MET A 173 4.31 -18.20 16.95
N PRO A 174 3.43 -18.33 17.94
CA PRO A 174 2.79 -17.19 18.56
C PRO A 174 3.83 -16.31 19.27
N MET A 175 3.75 -15.01 18.98
CA MET A 175 4.48 -13.99 19.73
C MET A 175 3.51 -13.28 20.69
N THR A 176 4.03 -12.39 21.51
CA THR A 176 3.19 -11.64 22.45
C THR A 176 2.47 -10.48 21.77
N GLY A 177 1.29 -10.13 22.22
CA GLY A 177 0.56 -8.93 21.75
C GLY A 177 1.31 -7.61 21.99
N TYR A 178 2.40 -7.65 22.76
CA TYR A 178 3.30 -6.52 22.99
C TYR A 178 3.99 -6.07 21.69
N VAL A 179 4.39 -6.99 20.82
CA VAL A 179 5.01 -6.68 19.52
C VAL A 179 4.09 -5.76 18.70
N THR A 180 2.83 -6.17 18.54
CA THR A 180 1.83 -5.33 17.84
C THR A 180 1.58 -4.01 18.55
N LYS A 181 1.53 -4.00 19.89
CA LYS A 181 1.32 -2.76 20.67
C LYS A 181 2.49 -1.79 20.52
N SER A 182 3.71 -2.30 20.46
CA SER A 182 4.92 -1.50 20.25
C SER A 182 4.91 -0.88 18.84
N TRP A 183 4.66 -1.68 17.83
CA TRP A 183 4.49 -1.20 16.45
C TRP A 183 3.38 -0.15 16.35
N GLU A 184 2.21 -0.39 16.95
CA GLU A 184 1.07 0.54 16.95
C GLU A 184 1.44 1.93 17.51
N LYS A 185 2.30 1.98 18.53
CA LYS A 185 2.79 3.24 19.10
C LYS A 185 3.80 3.94 18.19
N GLY A 186 4.69 3.17 17.55
CA GLY A 186 5.80 3.70 16.74
C GLY A 186 5.41 4.09 15.32
N ARG A 187 4.37 3.52 14.74
CA ARG A 187 4.05 3.61 13.30
C ARG A 187 3.87 5.01 12.70
N PHE A 188 3.77 6.04 13.54
CA PHE A 188 3.64 7.43 13.10
C PHE A 188 4.96 8.20 13.17
N ASN A 189 6.04 7.57 13.66
CA ASN A 189 7.35 8.21 13.81
C ASN A 189 8.26 8.01 12.58
N ASP A 190 7.98 6.99 11.77
CA ASP A 190 8.82 6.60 10.62
C ASP A 190 9.11 7.75 9.63
N PRO A 191 8.15 8.66 9.30
CA PRO A 191 8.41 9.77 8.39
C PRO A 191 9.54 10.71 8.84
N TYR A 192 9.74 10.90 10.14
CA TYR A 192 10.79 11.76 10.66
C TYR A 192 12.21 11.17 10.52
N LEU A 193 12.31 9.85 10.46
CA LEU A 193 13.58 9.16 10.24
C LEU A 193 14.15 9.48 8.85
N ARG A 194 13.28 9.64 7.84
CA ARG A 194 13.66 10.00 6.48
C ARG A 194 14.50 11.29 6.45
N ASP A 195 14.00 12.35 7.07
CA ASP A 195 14.67 13.65 7.08
C ASP A 195 16.05 13.55 7.74
N THR A 196 16.13 12.84 8.85
CA THR A 196 17.42 12.61 9.55
C THR A 196 18.41 11.82 8.68
N LEU A 197 17.97 10.80 7.96
CA LEU A 197 18.83 10.00 7.10
C LEU A 197 19.37 10.79 5.89
N MET A 198 18.59 11.73 5.37
CA MET A 198 18.99 12.59 4.25
C MET A 198 20.20 13.48 4.62
N ASP A 199 20.35 13.88 5.87
CA ASP A 199 21.53 14.62 6.35
C ASP A 199 22.84 13.81 6.21
N PHE A 200 22.74 12.49 6.11
CA PHE A 200 23.87 11.56 5.90
C PHE A 200 23.96 11.03 4.47
N SER A 201 23.28 11.67 3.51
CA SER A 201 23.18 11.20 2.13
C SER A 201 22.58 9.79 2.00
N VAL A 202 21.73 9.42 2.94
CA VAL A 202 20.97 8.18 2.92
C VAL A 202 19.53 8.51 2.54
N ILE A 203 19.11 8.00 1.40
CA ILE A 203 17.73 8.12 0.93
C ILE A 203 16.95 6.89 1.39
N THR A 204 15.80 7.14 1.98
CA THR A 204 14.76 6.13 2.16
C THR A 204 13.53 6.58 1.39
N ASP A 205 13.03 5.71 0.54
CA ASP A 205 11.79 5.97 -0.19
C ASP A 205 10.99 4.68 -0.37
N THR A 206 9.77 4.84 -0.84
CA THR A 206 8.80 3.74 -0.85
C THR A 206 8.06 3.70 -2.18
N LEU A 207 7.88 2.49 -2.68
CA LEU A 207 6.99 2.18 -3.78
C LEU A 207 6.05 1.06 -3.36
N GLU A 208 4.83 1.14 -3.81
CA GLU A 208 3.83 0.13 -3.44
C GLU A 208 2.97 -0.23 -4.64
N CYS A 209 2.41 -1.43 -4.61
CA CYS A 209 1.62 -1.92 -5.72
C CYS A 209 0.47 -2.82 -5.26
N SER A 210 -0.57 -2.92 -6.07
CA SER A 210 -1.66 -3.86 -5.82
C SER A 210 -1.45 -5.13 -6.64
N VAL A 211 -1.53 -6.29 -5.97
CA VAL A 211 -1.15 -7.58 -6.56
C VAL A 211 -2.19 -8.65 -6.24
N ASN A 212 -2.59 -9.42 -7.24
CA ASN A 212 -3.41 -10.61 -7.04
C ASN A 212 -2.62 -11.75 -6.38
N TRP A 213 -3.29 -12.62 -5.61
CA TRP A 213 -2.64 -13.74 -4.93
C TRP A 213 -1.85 -14.67 -5.88
N SER A 214 -2.34 -14.87 -7.11
CA SER A 214 -1.66 -15.72 -8.10
C SER A 214 -0.30 -15.18 -8.56
N ASN A 215 -0.08 -13.87 -8.45
CA ASN A 215 1.13 -13.20 -8.94
C ASN A 215 2.03 -12.68 -7.80
N MET A 216 1.59 -12.82 -6.55
CA MET A 216 2.23 -12.21 -5.38
C MET A 216 3.70 -12.59 -5.22
N ALA A 217 4.02 -13.89 -5.32
CA ALA A 217 5.38 -14.39 -5.15
C ALA A 217 6.31 -13.89 -6.25
N GLN A 218 5.82 -13.80 -7.49
CA GLN A 218 6.62 -13.31 -8.62
C GLN A 218 6.91 -11.82 -8.47
N VAL A 219 5.89 -11.00 -8.21
CA VAL A 219 6.06 -9.55 -8.03
C VAL A 219 7.03 -9.25 -6.88
N HIS A 220 6.87 -9.92 -5.74
CA HIS A 220 7.77 -9.77 -4.60
C HIS A 220 9.23 -10.04 -5.00
N ARG A 221 9.50 -11.17 -5.66
CA ARG A 221 10.85 -11.56 -6.09
C ARG A 221 11.43 -10.59 -7.12
N ASP A 222 10.68 -10.30 -8.18
CA ASP A 222 11.18 -9.57 -9.34
C ASP A 222 11.47 -8.09 -9.00
N VAL A 223 10.58 -7.45 -8.24
CA VAL A 223 10.78 -6.05 -7.80
C VAL A 223 11.95 -5.95 -6.82
N ARG A 224 12.06 -6.87 -5.86
CA ARG A 224 13.19 -6.88 -4.93
C ARG A 224 14.53 -7.12 -5.61
N ALA A 225 14.56 -8.00 -6.61
CA ALA A 225 15.78 -8.23 -7.41
C ALA A 225 16.26 -6.94 -8.08
N VAL A 226 15.34 -6.14 -8.64
CA VAL A 226 15.66 -4.84 -9.22
C VAL A 226 16.14 -3.84 -8.15
N CYS A 227 15.48 -3.79 -7.00
CA CYS A 227 15.92 -2.93 -5.90
C CYS A 227 17.33 -3.27 -5.41
N HIS A 228 17.65 -4.55 -5.27
CA HIS A 228 18.98 -5.04 -4.85
C HIS A 228 20.05 -4.93 -5.93
N ALA A 229 19.70 -4.64 -7.19
CA ALA A 229 20.70 -4.39 -8.25
C ALA A 229 21.55 -3.15 -7.96
N LEU A 230 21.04 -2.22 -7.15
CA LEU A 230 21.85 -1.11 -6.63
C LEU A 230 22.66 -1.60 -5.39
N PRO A 231 24.00 -1.58 -5.44
CA PRO A 231 24.83 -2.06 -4.34
C PRO A 231 24.56 -1.33 -3.00
N ASN A 232 24.73 -2.05 -1.90
CA ASN A 232 24.56 -1.52 -0.54
C ASN A 232 23.16 -0.95 -0.26
N THR A 233 22.15 -1.49 -0.92
CA THR A 233 20.76 -1.12 -0.70
C THR A 233 20.07 -2.14 0.21
N ILE A 234 19.43 -1.66 1.27
CA ILE A 234 18.52 -2.44 2.10
C ILE A 234 17.14 -2.35 1.44
N VAL A 235 16.47 -3.48 1.28
CA VAL A 235 15.15 -3.55 0.66
C VAL A 235 14.20 -4.31 1.57
N THR A 236 13.36 -3.61 2.29
CA THR A 236 12.34 -4.23 3.12
C THR A 236 11.00 -4.27 2.39
N THR A 237 10.23 -5.32 2.62
CA THR A 237 8.91 -5.44 2.00
C THR A 237 7.89 -5.96 2.99
N HIS A 238 6.73 -5.34 3.03
CA HIS A 238 5.62 -5.93 3.75
C HIS A 238 4.36 -6.00 2.89
N MET A 239 3.58 -7.02 3.18
CA MET A 239 2.22 -7.18 2.69
C MET A 239 1.26 -6.53 3.68
N SER A 240 0.41 -5.66 3.21
CA SER A 240 -0.65 -5.01 3.99
C SER A 240 -1.86 -4.75 3.11
N HIS A 241 -2.93 -4.14 3.65
CA HIS A 241 -4.15 -3.90 2.86
C HIS A 241 -4.59 -5.16 2.12
N CYS A 242 -4.84 -6.24 2.89
CA CYS A 242 -5.13 -7.55 2.33
C CYS A 242 -6.62 -7.73 2.06
N TYR A 243 -6.92 -8.38 0.93
CA TYR A 243 -8.27 -8.64 0.42
C TYR A 243 -8.41 -10.12 0.00
N PRO A 244 -9.62 -10.64 -0.22
CA PRO A 244 -9.80 -11.99 -0.77
C PRO A 244 -9.11 -12.23 -2.12
N GLN A 245 -8.95 -11.17 -2.93
CA GLN A 245 -8.38 -11.25 -4.28
C GLN A 245 -6.86 -11.06 -4.32
N GLY A 246 -6.29 -10.36 -3.35
CA GLY A 246 -4.87 -9.98 -3.35
C GLY A 246 -4.53 -9.06 -2.19
N ALA A 247 -3.39 -8.42 -2.29
CA ALA A 247 -2.93 -7.47 -1.28
C ALA A 247 -2.04 -6.38 -1.88
N ASN A 248 -1.70 -5.41 -1.05
CA ASN A 248 -0.63 -4.48 -1.33
C ASN A 248 0.72 -5.09 -0.95
N LEU A 249 1.72 -4.95 -1.83
CA LEU A 249 3.13 -5.08 -1.50
C LEU A 249 3.75 -3.70 -1.41
N TYR A 250 4.38 -3.42 -0.29
CA TYR A 250 4.98 -2.14 0.05
C TYR A 250 6.48 -2.30 0.15
N PHE A 251 7.22 -1.79 -0.84
CA PHE A 251 8.66 -1.87 -0.93
C PHE A 251 9.28 -0.60 -0.34
N ILE A 252 10.21 -0.75 0.58
CA ILE A 252 11.00 0.33 1.15
C ILE A 252 12.45 0.07 0.77
N PHE A 253 13.09 1.02 0.14
CA PHE A 253 14.52 0.94 -0.10
C PHE A 253 15.27 2.03 0.68
N ILE A 254 16.43 1.65 1.21
CA ILE A 254 17.32 2.53 1.96
C ILE A 254 18.69 2.41 1.32
N THR A 255 19.20 3.50 0.76
CA THR A 255 20.46 3.50 0.01
C THR A 255 21.18 4.83 0.11
N ARG A 256 22.47 4.86 -0.17
CA ARG A 256 23.24 6.11 -0.29
C ARG A 256 23.12 6.65 -1.70
N MET A 257 22.70 7.91 -1.82
CA MET A 257 22.50 8.57 -3.10
C MET A 257 22.50 10.09 -2.90
N ASN A 258 23.22 10.80 -3.75
CA ASN A 258 23.39 12.25 -3.69
C ASN A 258 22.89 12.97 -4.94
N ASP A 259 22.56 12.24 -5.98
CA ASP A 259 22.16 12.79 -7.28
C ASP A 259 20.67 12.54 -7.55
N ALA A 260 19.94 13.61 -7.82
CA ALA A 260 18.51 13.53 -8.14
C ALA A 260 18.25 12.80 -9.46
N ALA A 261 19.17 12.86 -10.43
CA ALA A 261 19.02 12.11 -11.69
C ALA A 261 19.25 10.60 -11.47
N GLU A 262 20.20 10.23 -10.60
CA GLU A 262 20.40 8.84 -10.19
C GLU A 262 19.17 8.31 -9.46
N PHE A 263 18.60 9.09 -8.52
CA PHE A 263 17.35 8.72 -7.83
C PHE A 263 16.21 8.48 -8.82
N LYS A 264 16.01 9.39 -9.76
CA LYS A 264 14.96 9.25 -10.79
C LYS A 264 15.15 7.98 -11.63
N ARG A 265 16.37 7.69 -12.09
CA ARG A 265 16.67 6.47 -12.84
C ARG A 265 16.34 5.22 -12.04
N TYR A 266 16.82 5.15 -10.81
CA TYR A 266 16.58 4.01 -9.93
C TYR A 266 15.09 3.81 -9.67
N HIS A 267 14.38 4.88 -9.31
CA HIS A 267 12.94 4.86 -9.08
C HIS A 267 12.15 4.42 -10.33
N THR A 268 12.54 4.90 -11.53
CA THR A 268 11.98 4.47 -12.82
C THR A 268 12.16 2.96 -13.03
N THR A 269 13.35 2.44 -12.75
CA THR A 269 13.64 1.01 -12.92
C THR A 269 12.73 0.14 -12.02
N ILE A 270 12.45 0.59 -10.80
CA ILE A 270 11.55 -0.14 -9.88
C ILE A 270 10.10 -0.08 -10.38
N LEU A 271 9.62 1.09 -10.82
CA LEU A 271 8.26 1.23 -11.39
C LEU A 271 8.08 0.37 -12.64
N ASP A 272 9.08 0.33 -13.52
CA ASP A 272 9.10 -0.56 -14.70
C ASP A 272 8.99 -2.03 -14.28
N ALA A 273 9.70 -2.44 -13.23
CA ALA A 273 9.62 -3.80 -12.73
C ALA A 273 8.23 -4.13 -12.16
N ILE A 274 7.62 -3.22 -11.41
CA ILE A 274 6.25 -3.37 -10.90
C ILE A 274 5.27 -3.54 -12.06
N GLN A 275 5.30 -2.65 -13.04
CA GLN A 275 4.39 -2.72 -14.19
C GLN A 275 4.61 -3.99 -15.03
N LYS A 276 5.85 -4.36 -15.32
CA LYS A 276 6.20 -5.56 -16.09
C LYS A 276 5.80 -6.85 -15.39
N SER A 277 5.83 -6.88 -14.07
CA SER A 277 5.40 -8.04 -13.29
C SER A 277 3.88 -8.20 -13.21
N GLY A 278 3.09 -7.32 -13.84
CA GLY A 278 1.63 -7.39 -13.91
C GLY A 278 0.92 -6.91 -12.64
N ALA A 279 1.60 -6.14 -11.80
CA ALA A 279 0.98 -5.44 -10.68
C ALA A 279 0.47 -4.05 -11.08
N ALA A 280 -0.53 -3.54 -10.38
CA ALA A 280 -0.91 -2.13 -10.51
C ALA A 280 0.17 -1.25 -9.85
N ILE A 281 0.57 -0.18 -10.52
CA ILE A 281 1.70 0.67 -10.08
C ILE A 281 1.44 1.49 -8.82
N SER A 282 0.22 1.54 -8.34
CA SER A 282 -0.14 2.08 -7.04
C SER A 282 -1.42 1.43 -6.51
N HIS A 283 -1.44 1.14 -5.22
CA HIS A 283 -2.62 0.73 -4.47
C HIS A 283 -3.30 1.92 -3.77
N HIS A 284 -2.51 2.84 -3.18
CA HIS A 284 -3.05 3.92 -2.34
C HIS A 284 -2.23 5.22 -2.31
N HIS A 285 -1.01 5.25 -2.85
CA HIS A 285 -0.22 6.48 -2.91
C HIS A 285 -0.73 7.47 -3.96
N GLY A 286 -1.39 6.95 -5.00
CA GLY A 286 -1.81 7.75 -6.16
C GLY A 286 -0.71 7.83 -7.22
N ILE A 287 -0.98 8.57 -8.27
CA ILE A 287 -0.13 8.68 -9.46
C ILE A 287 0.67 9.97 -9.45
N GLY A 288 0.01 11.11 -9.21
CA GLY A 288 0.65 12.42 -9.26
C GLY A 288 1.29 12.70 -10.61
N LYS A 289 2.34 13.51 -10.60
CA LYS A 289 3.15 13.80 -11.80
C LYS A 289 4.24 12.78 -12.03
N MET A 290 4.73 12.13 -10.98
CA MET A 290 5.87 11.22 -11.05
C MET A 290 5.52 9.92 -11.78
N PHE A 291 4.33 9.37 -11.55
CA PHE A 291 3.89 8.09 -12.13
C PHE A 291 3.05 8.27 -13.40
N ALA A 292 2.68 9.49 -13.77
CA ALA A 292 1.89 9.76 -14.96
C ALA A 292 2.45 9.11 -16.24
N PRO A 293 3.78 9.02 -16.49
CA PRO A 293 4.32 8.34 -17.66
C PRO A 293 3.96 6.86 -17.78
N TRP A 294 3.67 6.18 -16.65
CA TRP A 294 3.29 4.77 -16.65
C TRP A 294 1.80 4.54 -16.93
N LEU A 295 1.01 5.62 -17.00
CA LEU A 295 -0.40 5.54 -17.40
C LEU A 295 -0.57 5.68 -18.92
N GLU A 296 0.47 6.06 -19.67
CA GLU A 296 0.43 6.09 -21.13
C GLU A 296 0.14 4.68 -21.68
N GLY A 297 -0.96 4.52 -22.40
CA GLY A 297 -1.45 3.23 -22.89
C GLY A 297 -2.09 2.35 -21.81
N TYR A 298 -2.32 2.86 -20.61
CA TYR A 298 -3.03 2.13 -19.56
C TYR A 298 -4.53 2.03 -19.89
N ILE A 299 -5.18 0.99 -19.37
CA ILE A 299 -6.63 0.81 -19.54
C ILE A 299 -7.38 2.04 -19.01
N GLY A 300 -8.22 2.63 -19.86
CA GLY A 300 -9.02 3.81 -19.52
C GLY A 300 -8.38 5.16 -19.83
N GLU A 301 -7.18 5.20 -20.39
CA GLU A 301 -6.52 6.48 -20.75
C GLU A 301 -7.38 7.37 -21.65
N LYS A 302 -8.01 6.79 -22.68
CA LYS A 302 -8.90 7.52 -23.62
C LYS A 302 -10.15 8.03 -22.91
N GLU A 303 -10.76 7.21 -22.08
CA GLU A 303 -11.94 7.53 -21.30
C GLU A 303 -11.63 8.64 -20.29
N TYR A 304 -10.48 8.61 -19.65
CA TYR A 304 -10.02 9.69 -18.78
C TYR A 304 -9.81 11.01 -19.55
N GLY A 305 -9.30 10.94 -20.78
CA GLY A 305 -9.19 12.10 -21.68
C GLY A 305 -10.54 12.75 -21.95
N VAL A 306 -11.54 11.95 -22.30
CA VAL A 306 -12.92 12.44 -22.54
C VAL A 306 -13.51 13.07 -21.26
N LEU A 307 -13.27 12.48 -20.09
CA LEU A 307 -13.72 13.04 -18.81
C LEU A 307 -12.99 14.36 -18.50
N LYS A 308 -11.70 14.44 -18.79
CA LYS A 308 -10.92 15.69 -18.63
C LYS A 308 -11.48 16.80 -19.53
N ASP A 309 -11.68 16.53 -20.81
CA ASP A 309 -12.24 17.48 -21.77
C ASP A 309 -13.62 17.99 -21.35
N TYR A 310 -14.44 17.12 -20.77
CA TYR A 310 -15.76 17.48 -20.27
C TYR A 310 -15.72 18.32 -19.00
N PHE A 311 -14.94 17.93 -17.99
CA PHE A 311 -14.94 18.60 -16.69
C PHE A 311 -14.06 19.86 -16.65
N ASP A 312 -13.03 19.93 -17.48
CA ASP A 312 -12.04 21.01 -17.51
C ASP A 312 -11.61 21.33 -18.95
N PRO A 313 -12.53 21.89 -19.77
CA PRO A 313 -12.28 22.14 -21.19
C PRO A 313 -11.13 23.10 -21.47
N ASP A 314 -10.78 23.95 -20.51
CA ASP A 314 -9.67 24.93 -20.63
C ASP A 314 -8.36 24.39 -20.03
N TYR A 315 -8.33 23.14 -19.56
CA TYR A 315 -7.15 22.46 -19.00
C TYR A 315 -6.46 23.24 -17.87
N THR A 316 -7.24 23.83 -16.97
CA THR A 316 -6.75 24.65 -15.85
C THR A 316 -6.50 23.84 -14.57
N MET A 317 -7.11 22.63 -14.46
CA MET A 317 -7.08 21.81 -13.25
C MET A 317 -5.91 20.83 -13.27
N ASN A 318 -5.04 20.91 -12.25
CA ASN A 318 -3.89 20.02 -12.02
C ASN A 318 -3.10 19.65 -13.29
N PRO A 319 -2.55 20.63 -14.04
CA PRO A 319 -1.88 20.38 -15.31
C PRO A 319 -0.67 19.43 -15.14
N GLY A 320 -0.60 18.41 -16.01
CA GLY A 320 0.44 17.38 -15.99
C GLY A 320 0.34 16.38 -14.84
N GLY A 321 -0.72 16.48 -14.02
CA GLY A 321 -0.98 15.52 -12.96
C GLY A 321 -1.72 14.29 -13.46
N THR A 322 -1.63 13.19 -12.69
CA THR A 322 -2.34 11.92 -12.91
C THR A 322 -2.11 11.35 -14.31
N ILE A 323 -2.93 11.68 -15.29
CA ILE A 323 -2.85 11.13 -16.65
C ILE A 323 -1.87 11.94 -17.53
N GLY A 324 -1.56 13.19 -17.16
CA GLY A 324 -0.67 14.07 -17.93
C GLY A 324 -1.20 14.45 -19.32
N LEU A 325 -2.50 14.29 -19.56
CA LEU A 325 -3.14 14.52 -20.87
C LEU A 325 -3.23 15.99 -21.26
N ASP A 326 -3.24 16.86 -20.28
CA ASP A 326 -3.43 18.32 -20.41
C ASP A 326 -2.13 19.09 -20.68
N LEU A 327 -1.01 18.40 -20.79
CA LEU A 327 0.24 19.01 -21.24
C LEU A 327 0.45 18.77 -22.74
N LYS A 328 0.99 19.79 -23.40
CA LYS A 328 1.48 19.62 -24.77
C LYS A 328 2.65 18.63 -24.80
N PRO A 329 2.88 17.92 -25.92
CA PRO A 329 3.96 16.93 -26.03
C PRO A 329 5.32 17.46 -25.57
N GLU A 330 5.66 18.71 -25.87
CA GLU A 330 6.90 19.36 -25.46
C GLU A 330 6.97 19.70 -23.97
N GLU A 331 5.81 19.78 -23.29
CA GLU A 331 5.69 20.05 -21.85
C GLU A 331 5.65 18.76 -21.02
N LYS A 332 5.42 17.61 -21.66
CA LYS A 332 5.42 16.28 -21.03
C LYS A 332 6.84 15.74 -20.83
N LYS A 333 7.69 16.53 -20.18
CA LYS A 333 9.10 16.21 -19.95
C LYS A 333 9.32 14.82 -19.34
N CYS A 334 8.43 14.38 -18.43
CA CYS A 334 8.54 13.05 -17.83
C CYS A 334 8.33 11.91 -18.85
N LEU A 335 7.51 12.07 -19.88
CA LEU A 335 7.35 11.08 -20.94
C LEU A 335 8.59 10.99 -21.83
N ASN A 336 9.23 12.13 -22.10
CA ASN A 336 10.46 12.18 -22.88
C ASN A 336 11.66 11.65 -22.07
N GLU A 337 11.74 12.04 -20.80
CA GLU A 337 12.78 11.57 -19.87
C GLU A 337 12.71 10.06 -19.61
N ARG A 338 11.51 9.44 -19.67
CA ARG A 338 11.36 7.99 -19.51
C ARG A 338 12.15 7.19 -20.55
N LYS A 339 12.29 7.70 -21.78
CA LYS A 339 13.10 7.07 -22.83
C LYS A 339 14.59 7.12 -22.54
N ASP A 340 15.03 8.15 -21.82
CA ASP A 340 16.42 8.36 -21.44
C ASP A 340 16.83 7.53 -20.20
N TYR A 341 15.86 6.99 -19.46
CA TYR A 341 16.07 6.14 -18.29
C TYR A 341 15.98 4.63 -18.55
N ARG A 342 15.68 4.23 -19.78
CA ARG A 342 15.71 2.86 -20.25
C ARG A 342 17.06 2.56 -20.90
#